data_9b4fb1cbd2aa202f130ca163f6aca1e3
#
_entry.id   9b4fb1cbd2aa202f130ca163f6aca1e3
#
_cell.length_a   1.000
_cell.length_b   1.000
_cell.length_c   1.000
_cell.angle_alpha   90.00
_cell.angle_beta   90.00
_cell.angle_gamma   90.00
#
_symmetry.space_group_name_H-M   'P 1'
#
loop_
_entity.id
_entity.type
_entity.pdbx_description
1 polymer ?
#
loop_
_entity_poly.entity_id
_entity_poly.type
_entity_poly.pdbx_seq_one_letter_code
_entity_poly.pdbx_strand_id
1 'polypeptide(L)'
;MSEPLIRIEGISKKFTGRDGTATTVFEDLYFSIEPGEFVCLIGHSGCGKTTILNVLSGLDQSSSGYVFVGGREVNGPSLDRAVIFQSHALMPWLTVMGNIAFAVSSRWPDWNKEKVRAHCQQYIDLVNLTGAEKKRPAELSGGMKQRVGIARALSIQPKMLLMDEPFSALDALTRGVLQEEVLRICAETRQTVFMITHDVDEAILLADKIVLMTNGPHAKVAEIVVNSMPRSRTRHDLHKHPHYYRIRNHLIDFLVDRSKAFASDSPDYDPRHPPLVTPGLDPAAAAEAPRPPVTGKPLLVVR
;
A
#
# COMPACT_ATOMS: atom_id res chain seq x y z
N MET A 1 16.21 -17.14 -5.87
CA MET A 1 15.44 -15.92 -5.52
C MET A 1 13.98 -16.28 -5.75
N SER A 2 13.10 -16.03 -4.78
CA SER A 2 11.64 -16.22 -4.95
C SER A 2 11.13 -15.26 -6.02
N GLU A 3 10.15 -15.70 -6.81
CA GLU A 3 9.50 -14.81 -7.77
C GLU A 3 8.71 -13.73 -7.01
N PRO A 4 8.80 -12.44 -7.41
CA PRO A 4 8.07 -11.36 -6.75
C PRO A 4 6.55 -11.60 -6.85
N LEU A 5 5.81 -11.22 -5.79
CA LEU A 5 4.36 -11.36 -5.79
C LEU A 5 3.71 -10.43 -6.81
N ILE A 6 4.26 -9.22 -6.96
CA ILE A 6 3.76 -8.22 -7.90
C ILE A 6 4.90 -7.81 -8.81
N ARG A 7 4.61 -7.81 -10.11
CA ARG A 7 5.50 -7.26 -11.15
C ARG A 7 4.74 -6.23 -11.96
N ILE A 8 5.34 -5.08 -12.09
CA ILE A 8 4.86 -3.97 -12.91
C ILE A 8 5.86 -3.81 -14.04
N GLU A 9 5.41 -3.98 -15.26
CA GLU A 9 6.24 -4.06 -16.47
C GLU A 9 5.78 -3.03 -17.50
N GLY A 10 6.39 -1.84 -17.48
CA GLY A 10 6.22 -0.79 -18.47
C GLY A 10 4.82 -0.20 -18.53
N ILE A 11 4.11 -0.15 -17.39
CA ILE A 11 2.76 0.43 -17.42
C ILE A 11 2.82 1.92 -17.71
N SER A 12 1.91 2.36 -18.59
CA SER A 12 1.69 3.77 -18.88
C SER A 12 0.18 4.05 -18.87
N LYS A 13 -0.20 5.29 -18.53
CA LYS A 13 -1.60 5.70 -18.55
C LYS A 13 -1.78 7.03 -19.25
N LYS A 14 -2.68 7.02 -20.25
CA LYS A 14 -3.11 8.17 -21.01
C LYS A 14 -4.61 8.36 -20.86
N PHE A 15 -5.03 9.59 -20.68
CA PHE A 15 -6.43 9.98 -20.75
C PHE A 15 -6.66 10.84 -21.96
N THR A 16 -7.74 10.61 -22.70
CA THR A 16 -8.14 11.42 -23.82
C THR A 16 -9.24 12.38 -23.37
N GLY A 17 -8.99 13.67 -23.42
CA GLY A 17 -9.96 14.72 -23.13
C GLY A 17 -11.12 14.70 -24.13
N ARG A 18 -12.20 15.42 -23.81
CA ARG A 18 -13.36 15.57 -24.71
C ARG A 18 -13.00 16.31 -26.02
N ASP A 19 -11.95 17.09 -25.99
CA ASP A 19 -11.36 17.82 -27.12
C ASP A 19 -10.41 16.99 -28.02
N GLY A 20 -10.24 15.69 -27.68
CA GLY A 20 -9.33 14.77 -28.35
C GLY A 20 -7.87 14.87 -27.91
N THR A 21 -7.51 15.79 -27.01
CA THR A 21 -6.16 15.88 -26.47
C THR A 21 -5.84 14.70 -25.57
N ALA A 22 -4.72 14.02 -25.84
CA ALA A 22 -4.24 12.93 -25.01
C ALA A 22 -3.24 13.46 -23.97
N THR A 23 -3.51 13.25 -22.69
CA THR A 23 -2.60 13.59 -21.59
C THR A 23 -2.03 12.31 -20.99
N THR A 24 -0.71 12.15 -21.02
CA THR A 24 -0.01 11.05 -20.36
C THR A 24 0.19 11.41 -18.89
N VAL A 25 -0.37 10.60 -17.98
CA VAL A 25 -0.24 10.82 -16.53
C VAL A 25 1.09 10.29 -16.04
N PHE A 26 1.37 9.03 -16.37
CA PHE A 26 2.66 8.37 -16.10
C PHE A 26 3.03 7.45 -17.27
N GLU A 27 4.30 7.15 -17.38
CA GLU A 27 4.84 6.30 -18.45
C GLU A 27 5.98 5.42 -17.99
N ASP A 28 6.05 4.23 -18.58
CA ASP A 28 7.16 3.27 -18.41
C ASP A 28 7.51 2.97 -16.97
N LEU A 29 6.51 2.65 -16.14
CA LEU A 29 6.74 2.29 -14.74
C LEU A 29 7.16 0.83 -14.64
N TYR A 30 8.30 0.59 -13.98
CA TYR A 30 8.82 -0.73 -13.67
C TYR A 30 9.20 -0.82 -12.20
N PHE A 31 8.61 -1.71 -11.46
CA PHE A 31 9.02 -2.11 -10.11
C PHE A 31 8.37 -3.42 -9.69
N SER A 32 8.89 -4.03 -8.65
CA SER A 32 8.36 -5.28 -8.11
C SER A 32 8.20 -5.22 -6.60
N ILE A 33 7.27 -6.05 -6.08
CA ILE A 33 7.01 -6.18 -4.64
C ILE A 33 7.10 -7.65 -4.27
N GLU A 34 7.96 -7.94 -3.30
CA GLU A 34 8.15 -9.30 -2.80
C GLU A 34 7.00 -9.72 -1.86
N PRO A 35 6.75 -11.04 -1.69
CA PRO A 35 5.77 -11.50 -0.71
C PRO A 35 6.07 -10.97 0.69
N GLY A 36 5.07 -10.39 1.36
CA GLY A 36 5.19 -9.85 2.71
C GLY A 36 5.94 -8.52 2.81
N GLU A 37 6.27 -7.86 1.68
CA GLU A 37 6.79 -6.49 1.71
C GLU A 37 5.68 -5.47 1.91
N PHE A 38 6.02 -4.42 2.63
CA PHE A 38 5.25 -3.19 2.72
C PHE A 38 5.92 -2.12 1.86
N VAL A 39 5.27 -1.72 0.77
CA VAL A 39 5.80 -0.72 -0.17
C VAL A 39 4.93 0.53 -0.11
N CYS A 40 5.56 1.70 0.09
CA CYS A 40 4.88 2.99 -0.02
C CYS A 40 5.23 3.67 -1.35
N LEU A 41 4.23 4.31 -1.96
CA LEU A 41 4.39 5.17 -3.12
C LEU A 41 4.23 6.62 -2.69
N ILE A 42 5.26 7.44 -2.93
CA ILE A 42 5.27 8.87 -2.64
C ILE A 42 5.53 9.67 -3.92
N GLY A 43 4.89 10.82 -4.03
CA GLY A 43 5.08 11.77 -5.13
C GLY A 43 4.10 12.92 -5.00
N HIS A 44 4.31 13.97 -5.79
CA HIS A 44 3.46 15.15 -5.78
C HIS A 44 2.00 14.84 -6.19
N SER A 45 1.10 15.76 -5.81
CA SER A 45 -0.29 15.68 -6.27
C SER A 45 -0.35 15.70 -7.81
N GLY A 46 -1.20 14.87 -8.39
CA GLY A 46 -1.37 14.78 -9.85
C GLY A 46 -0.36 13.88 -10.60
N CYS A 47 0.66 13.30 -9.95
CA CYS A 47 1.57 12.37 -10.64
C CYS A 47 0.97 10.97 -10.91
N GLY A 48 -0.30 10.73 -10.57
CA GLY A 48 -1.01 9.51 -10.96
C GLY A 48 -1.03 8.39 -9.92
N LYS A 49 -0.69 8.63 -8.65
CA LYS A 49 -0.62 7.58 -7.60
C LYS A 49 -1.91 6.76 -7.46
N THR A 50 -3.05 7.43 -7.31
CA THR A 50 -4.37 6.75 -7.24
C THR A 50 -4.68 5.99 -8.53
N THR A 51 -4.27 6.52 -9.69
CA THR A 51 -4.42 5.82 -10.97
C THR A 51 -3.58 4.54 -11.02
N ILE A 52 -2.34 4.57 -10.52
CA ILE A 52 -1.50 3.37 -10.38
C ILE A 52 -2.19 2.35 -9.49
N LEU A 53 -2.71 2.77 -8.32
CA LEU A 53 -3.43 1.89 -7.40
C LEU A 53 -4.67 1.28 -8.07
N ASN A 54 -5.42 2.05 -8.85
CA ASN A 54 -6.57 1.55 -9.60
C ASN A 54 -6.17 0.51 -10.66
N VAL A 55 -5.05 0.70 -11.34
CA VAL A 55 -4.50 -0.29 -12.27
C VAL A 55 -4.09 -1.56 -11.52
N LEU A 56 -3.39 -1.45 -10.39
CA LEU A 56 -3.00 -2.60 -9.55
C LEU A 56 -4.21 -3.37 -9.00
N SER A 57 -5.28 -2.67 -8.65
CA SER A 57 -6.52 -3.29 -8.17
C SER A 57 -7.34 -3.95 -9.28
N GLY A 58 -7.11 -3.56 -10.54
CA GLY A 58 -7.91 -3.93 -11.69
C GLY A 58 -9.20 -3.13 -11.84
N LEU A 59 -9.35 -2.02 -11.11
CA LEU A 59 -10.47 -1.07 -11.27
C LEU A 59 -10.29 -0.18 -12.49
N ASP A 60 -9.08 -0.05 -12.99
CA ASP A 60 -8.74 0.63 -14.24
C ASP A 60 -7.70 -0.19 -15.00
N GLN A 61 -7.55 0.09 -16.30
CA GLN A 61 -6.56 -0.58 -17.16
C GLN A 61 -5.44 0.40 -17.53
N SER A 62 -4.20 -0.10 -17.60
CA SER A 62 -3.09 0.63 -18.20
C SER A 62 -3.34 0.86 -19.68
N SER A 63 -2.80 1.95 -20.23
CA SER A 63 -2.83 2.18 -21.70
C SER A 63 -1.80 1.34 -22.42
N SER A 64 -0.72 0.93 -21.74
CA SER A 64 0.30 -0.01 -22.21
C SER A 64 1.00 -0.66 -21.00
N GLY A 65 1.75 -1.73 -21.26
CA GLY A 65 2.43 -2.51 -20.21
C GLY A 65 1.50 -3.42 -19.43
N TYR A 66 2.06 -4.18 -18.50
CA TYR A 66 1.36 -5.26 -17.80
C TYR A 66 1.61 -5.21 -16.29
N VAL A 67 0.62 -5.68 -15.54
CA VAL A 67 0.72 -5.93 -14.09
C VAL A 67 0.46 -7.40 -13.85
N PHE A 68 1.33 -8.06 -13.11
CA PHE A 68 1.17 -9.43 -12.67
C PHE A 68 1.07 -9.51 -11.16
N VAL A 69 0.13 -10.32 -10.65
CA VAL A 69 -0.01 -10.64 -9.22
C VAL A 69 -0.04 -12.14 -9.05
N GLY A 70 0.96 -12.69 -8.36
CA GLY A 70 1.13 -14.13 -8.19
C GLY A 70 1.24 -14.88 -9.53
N GLY A 71 1.99 -14.32 -10.48
CA GLY A 71 2.22 -14.85 -11.81
C GLY A 71 1.02 -14.74 -12.78
N ARG A 72 -0.09 -14.09 -12.37
CA ARG A 72 -1.28 -13.87 -13.21
C ARG A 72 -1.44 -12.41 -13.58
N GLU A 73 -1.71 -12.13 -14.84
CA GLU A 73 -1.98 -10.79 -15.32
C GLU A 73 -3.27 -10.21 -14.71
N VAL A 74 -3.23 -8.92 -14.39
CA VAL A 74 -4.36 -8.17 -13.82
C VAL A 74 -5.24 -7.64 -14.96
N ASN A 75 -6.34 -8.34 -15.24
CA ASN A 75 -7.31 -7.98 -16.28
C ASN A 75 -8.64 -7.44 -15.74
N GLY A 76 -8.76 -7.28 -14.43
CA GLY A 76 -9.97 -6.78 -13.76
C GLY A 76 -9.92 -6.97 -12.25
N PRO A 77 -10.96 -6.53 -11.51
CA PRO A 77 -11.06 -6.70 -10.06
C PRO A 77 -11.03 -8.16 -9.64
N SER A 78 -10.42 -8.44 -8.47
CA SER A 78 -10.34 -9.78 -7.90
C SER A 78 -10.33 -9.72 -6.39
N LEU A 79 -10.90 -10.71 -5.72
CA LEU A 79 -10.86 -10.86 -4.26
C LEU A 79 -9.44 -11.19 -3.72
N ASP A 80 -8.49 -11.45 -4.59
CA ASP A 80 -7.07 -11.60 -4.21
C ASP A 80 -6.39 -10.25 -3.96
N ARG A 81 -7.06 -9.14 -4.30
CA ARG A 81 -6.60 -7.77 -4.09
C ARG A 81 -7.66 -6.97 -3.35
N ALA A 82 -7.40 -6.62 -2.10
CA ALA A 82 -8.30 -5.80 -1.32
C ALA A 82 -7.85 -4.33 -1.35
N VAL A 83 -8.81 -3.40 -1.41
CA VAL A 83 -8.56 -1.96 -1.44
C VAL A 83 -9.15 -1.31 -0.20
N ILE A 84 -8.33 -0.49 0.47
CA ILE A 84 -8.75 0.44 1.53
C ILE A 84 -8.68 1.84 0.94
N PHE A 85 -9.86 2.45 0.77
CA PHE A 85 -9.99 3.80 0.22
C PHE A 85 -9.88 4.87 1.31
N GLN A 86 -9.45 6.05 0.95
CA GLN A 86 -9.39 7.22 1.82
C GLN A 86 -10.75 7.54 2.47
N SER A 87 -11.86 7.36 1.76
CA SER A 87 -13.23 7.61 2.23
C SER A 87 -13.84 6.49 3.07
N HIS A 88 -13.05 5.48 3.49
CA HIS A 88 -13.47 4.26 4.19
C HIS A 88 -14.42 3.35 3.36
N ALA A 89 -15.20 3.87 2.42
CA ALA A 89 -16.13 3.19 1.52
C ALA A 89 -17.02 2.13 2.23
N LEU A 90 -17.53 2.46 3.43
CA LEU A 90 -18.43 1.59 4.17
C LEU A 90 -19.86 1.71 3.63
N MET A 91 -20.58 0.59 3.64
CA MET A 91 -22.00 0.56 3.32
C MET A 91 -22.79 1.15 4.49
N PRO A 92 -23.42 2.34 4.35
CA PRO A 92 -23.98 3.06 5.49
C PRO A 92 -25.20 2.37 6.11
N TRP A 93 -25.89 1.51 5.37
CA TRP A 93 -27.03 0.73 5.85
C TRP A 93 -26.65 -0.57 6.57
N LEU A 94 -25.38 -1.01 6.47
CA LEU A 94 -24.89 -2.21 7.15
C LEU A 94 -24.22 -1.84 8.48
N THR A 95 -24.29 -2.77 9.43
CA THR A 95 -23.54 -2.69 10.68
C THR A 95 -22.04 -2.99 10.45
N VAL A 96 -21.20 -2.87 11.49
CA VAL A 96 -19.80 -3.33 11.45
C VAL A 96 -19.72 -4.78 11.00
N MET A 97 -20.45 -5.68 11.68
CA MET A 97 -20.52 -7.10 11.31
C MET A 97 -21.03 -7.27 9.87
N GLY A 98 -22.06 -6.52 9.47
CA GLY A 98 -22.64 -6.59 8.12
C GLY A 98 -21.68 -6.16 7.02
N ASN A 99 -20.87 -5.11 7.24
CA ASN A 99 -19.85 -4.64 6.28
C ASN A 99 -18.77 -5.69 6.04
N ILE A 100 -18.33 -6.39 7.09
CA ILE A 100 -17.33 -7.45 6.97
C ILE A 100 -17.94 -8.71 6.36
N ALA A 101 -19.12 -9.12 6.85
CA ALA A 101 -19.82 -10.31 6.36
C ALA A 101 -20.15 -10.23 4.87
N PHE A 102 -20.44 -9.03 4.34
CA PHE A 102 -20.66 -8.83 2.92
C PHE A 102 -19.43 -9.27 2.09
N ALA A 103 -18.24 -8.88 2.48
CA ALA A 103 -17.01 -9.26 1.81
C ALA A 103 -16.70 -10.77 1.97
N VAL A 104 -16.86 -11.29 3.18
CA VAL A 104 -16.64 -12.72 3.48
C VAL A 104 -17.60 -13.61 2.68
N SER A 105 -18.88 -13.27 2.61
CA SER A 105 -19.86 -14.03 1.83
C SER A 105 -19.60 -13.96 0.33
N SER A 106 -19.03 -12.88 -0.16
CA SER A 106 -18.59 -12.78 -1.57
C SER A 106 -17.39 -13.68 -1.87
N ARG A 107 -16.48 -13.87 -0.89
CA ARG A 107 -15.29 -14.72 -1.04
C ARG A 107 -15.63 -16.21 -0.92
N TRP A 108 -16.53 -16.55 0.01
CA TRP A 108 -16.96 -17.92 0.30
C TRP A 108 -18.48 -18.03 0.30
N PRO A 109 -19.11 -18.09 -0.88
CA PRO A 109 -20.57 -18.10 -1.01
C PRO A 109 -21.23 -19.35 -0.40
N ASP A 110 -20.47 -20.44 -0.27
CA ASP A 110 -20.98 -21.70 0.28
C ASP A 110 -20.91 -21.79 1.80
N TRP A 111 -20.35 -20.77 2.47
CA TRP A 111 -20.29 -20.78 3.93
C TRP A 111 -21.66 -20.48 4.56
N ASN A 112 -22.02 -21.25 5.59
CA ASN A 112 -23.21 -20.97 6.36
C ASN A 112 -23.05 -19.70 7.22
N LYS A 113 -24.18 -19.16 7.72
CA LYS A 113 -24.20 -17.90 8.49
C LYS A 113 -23.34 -17.96 9.76
N GLU A 114 -23.28 -19.10 10.41
CA GLU A 114 -22.50 -19.29 11.64
C GLU A 114 -21.00 -19.19 11.37
N LYS A 115 -20.51 -19.88 10.34
CA LYS A 115 -19.13 -19.83 9.90
C LYS A 115 -18.72 -18.43 9.48
N VAL A 116 -19.55 -17.74 8.67
CA VAL A 116 -19.32 -16.34 8.28
C VAL A 116 -19.22 -15.44 9.50
N ARG A 117 -20.15 -15.58 10.47
CA ARG A 117 -20.17 -14.77 11.69
C ARG A 117 -18.93 -14.99 12.56
N ALA A 118 -18.55 -16.25 12.78
CA ALA A 118 -17.37 -16.60 13.56
C ALA A 118 -16.09 -16.06 12.93
N HIS A 119 -15.97 -16.17 11.60
CA HIS A 119 -14.84 -15.60 10.85
C HIS A 119 -14.80 -14.07 10.95
N CYS A 120 -15.92 -13.39 10.73
CA CYS A 120 -15.99 -11.94 10.86
C CYS A 120 -15.59 -11.46 12.26
N GLN A 121 -16.01 -12.20 13.31
CA GLN A 121 -15.69 -11.83 14.69
C GLN A 121 -14.17 -11.82 14.94
N GLN A 122 -13.42 -12.77 14.38
CA GLN A 122 -11.96 -12.79 14.48
C GLN A 122 -11.32 -11.51 13.97
N TYR A 123 -11.82 -10.95 12.85
CA TYR A 123 -11.30 -9.70 12.29
C TYR A 123 -11.80 -8.46 13.04
N ILE A 124 -13.00 -8.50 13.62
CA ILE A 124 -13.48 -7.44 14.52
C ILE A 124 -12.60 -7.36 15.77
N ASP A 125 -12.26 -8.50 16.35
CA ASP A 125 -11.38 -8.59 17.52
C ASP A 125 -9.94 -8.16 17.17
N LEU A 126 -9.45 -8.57 15.99
CA LEU A 126 -8.12 -8.22 15.48
C LEU A 126 -7.90 -6.70 15.38
N VAL A 127 -8.95 -5.95 15.02
CA VAL A 127 -8.90 -4.48 14.88
C VAL A 127 -9.46 -3.75 16.12
N ASN A 128 -9.62 -4.42 17.24
CA ASN A 128 -10.11 -3.86 18.52
C ASN A 128 -11.49 -3.17 18.40
N LEU A 129 -12.44 -3.79 17.69
CA LEU A 129 -13.83 -3.34 17.55
C LEU A 129 -14.85 -4.23 18.27
N THR A 130 -14.39 -5.11 19.17
CA THR A 130 -15.26 -5.95 20.01
C THR A 130 -16.25 -5.08 20.78
N GLY A 131 -17.55 -5.44 20.74
CA GLY A 131 -18.64 -4.66 21.32
C GLY A 131 -19.26 -3.61 20.36
N ALA A 132 -18.68 -3.41 19.17
CA ALA A 132 -19.21 -2.49 18.16
C ALA A 132 -19.93 -3.19 16.99
N GLU A 133 -20.09 -4.51 17.04
CA GLU A 133 -20.57 -5.37 15.94
C GLU A 133 -21.89 -4.90 15.33
N LYS A 134 -22.79 -4.37 16.17
CA LYS A 134 -24.13 -3.93 15.78
C LYS A 134 -24.23 -2.46 15.38
N LYS A 135 -23.16 -1.67 15.61
CA LYS A 135 -23.13 -0.24 15.24
C LYS A 135 -23.08 -0.07 13.72
N ARG A 136 -23.74 0.99 13.24
CA ARG A 136 -23.68 1.44 11.84
C ARG A 136 -22.60 2.50 11.65
N PRO A 137 -22.12 2.76 10.43
CA PRO A 137 -21.10 3.76 10.18
C PRO A 137 -21.39 5.15 10.75
N ALA A 138 -22.65 5.57 10.80
CA ALA A 138 -23.03 6.86 11.40
C ALA A 138 -22.74 6.96 12.91
N GLU A 139 -22.65 5.82 13.60
CA GLU A 139 -22.41 5.72 15.04
C GLU A 139 -20.93 5.51 15.39
N LEU A 140 -20.03 5.56 14.38
CA LEU A 140 -18.62 5.29 14.51
C LEU A 140 -17.77 6.56 14.36
N SER A 141 -16.70 6.67 15.13
CA SER A 141 -15.65 7.67 14.89
C SER A 141 -14.91 7.41 13.58
N GLY A 142 -14.15 8.38 13.08
CA GLY A 142 -13.31 8.22 11.88
C GLY A 142 -12.35 7.02 11.99
N GLY A 143 -11.63 6.91 13.11
CA GLY A 143 -10.74 5.79 13.37
C GLY A 143 -11.45 4.44 13.45
N MET A 144 -12.66 4.38 14.03
CA MET A 144 -13.45 3.14 14.03
C MET A 144 -13.91 2.77 12.61
N LYS A 145 -14.33 3.74 11.79
CA LYS A 145 -14.68 3.49 10.37
C LYS A 145 -13.49 2.91 9.60
N GLN A 146 -12.30 3.46 9.84
CA GLN A 146 -11.07 2.95 9.20
C GLN A 146 -10.77 1.52 9.62
N ARG A 147 -10.89 1.20 10.91
CA ARG A 147 -10.74 -0.16 11.42
C ARG A 147 -11.73 -1.15 10.78
N VAL A 148 -12.98 -0.75 10.57
CA VAL A 148 -13.96 -1.57 9.84
C VAL A 148 -13.51 -1.80 8.40
N GLY A 149 -13.00 -0.78 7.71
CA GLY A 149 -12.44 -0.90 6.37
C GLY A 149 -11.28 -1.89 6.30
N ILE A 150 -10.36 -1.81 7.27
CA ILE A 150 -9.22 -2.72 7.40
C ILE A 150 -9.69 -4.15 7.67
N ALA A 151 -10.59 -4.35 8.65
CA ALA A 151 -11.15 -5.67 8.98
C ALA A 151 -11.86 -6.30 7.77
N ARG A 152 -12.66 -5.52 7.05
CA ARG A 152 -13.34 -5.96 5.82
C ARG A 152 -12.35 -6.39 4.75
N ALA A 153 -11.30 -5.60 4.53
CA ALA A 153 -10.29 -5.88 3.54
C ALA A 153 -9.47 -7.15 3.88
N LEU A 154 -9.08 -7.31 5.14
CA LEU A 154 -8.30 -8.46 5.59
C LEU A 154 -9.14 -9.75 5.71
N SER A 155 -10.45 -9.63 6.00
CA SER A 155 -11.32 -10.78 6.22
C SER A 155 -11.47 -11.69 5.00
N ILE A 156 -11.22 -11.19 3.79
CA ILE A 156 -11.23 -12.00 2.56
C ILE A 156 -9.90 -12.68 2.28
N GLN A 157 -8.91 -12.52 3.15
CA GLN A 157 -7.55 -13.09 3.03
C GLN A 157 -6.93 -12.81 1.66
N PRO A 158 -6.78 -11.54 1.28
CA PRO A 158 -6.24 -11.18 -0.01
C PRO A 158 -4.74 -11.49 -0.08
N LYS A 159 -4.21 -11.72 -1.28
CA LYS A 159 -2.76 -11.83 -1.51
C LYS A 159 -2.07 -10.46 -1.34
N MET A 160 -2.79 -9.40 -1.68
CA MET A 160 -2.30 -8.02 -1.66
C MET A 160 -3.31 -7.07 -1.05
N LEU A 161 -2.83 -6.17 -0.19
CA LEU A 161 -3.60 -5.07 0.36
C LEU A 161 -3.14 -3.77 -0.29
N LEU A 162 -4.08 -3.05 -0.89
CA LEU A 162 -3.88 -1.76 -1.53
C LEU A 162 -4.49 -0.67 -0.64
N MET A 163 -3.75 0.39 -0.34
CA MET A 163 -4.21 1.47 0.54
C MET A 163 -4.00 2.83 -0.13
N ASP A 164 -5.07 3.60 -0.28
CA ASP A 164 -5.03 4.96 -0.81
C ASP A 164 -5.18 5.97 0.33
N GLU A 165 -4.07 6.54 0.78
CA GLU A 165 -4.00 7.52 1.88
C GLU A 165 -4.84 7.15 3.12
N PRO A 166 -4.69 5.94 3.69
CA PRO A 166 -5.64 5.36 4.62
C PRO A 166 -5.76 6.11 5.95
N PHE A 167 -4.81 6.99 6.28
CA PHE A 167 -4.76 7.68 7.57
C PHE A 167 -4.94 9.20 7.46
N SER A 168 -5.10 9.74 6.24
CA SER A 168 -5.14 11.19 5.99
C SER A 168 -6.31 11.91 6.68
N ALA A 169 -7.45 11.24 6.85
CA ALA A 169 -8.66 11.80 7.46
C ALA A 169 -8.70 11.71 9.00
N LEU A 170 -7.62 11.22 9.64
CA LEU A 170 -7.58 10.99 11.08
C LEU A 170 -6.81 12.09 11.83
N ASP A 171 -7.23 12.38 13.06
CA ASP A 171 -6.44 13.20 13.97
C ASP A 171 -5.10 12.52 14.32
N ALA A 172 -4.12 13.30 14.79
CA ALA A 172 -2.74 12.84 14.98
C ALA A 172 -2.59 11.68 15.97
N LEU A 173 -3.40 11.65 17.04
CA LEU A 173 -3.33 10.59 18.06
C LEU A 173 -3.92 9.29 17.53
N THR A 174 -5.13 9.36 16.98
CA THR A 174 -5.81 8.21 16.36
C THR A 174 -4.99 7.63 15.21
N ARG A 175 -4.38 8.50 14.38
CA ARG A 175 -3.50 8.12 13.28
C ARG A 175 -2.33 7.28 13.77
N GLY A 176 -1.62 7.76 14.81
CA GLY A 176 -0.45 7.06 15.36
C GLY A 176 -0.78 5.67 15.86
N VAL A 177 -1.85 5.55 16.64
CA VAL A 177 -2.31 4.25 17.16
C VAL A 177 -2.68 3.29 16.01
N LEU A 178 -3.37 3.79 14.99
CA LEU A 178 -3.81 2.94 13.87
C LEU A 178 -2.67 2.51 12.96
N GLN A 179 -1.64 3.37 12.76
CA GLN A 179 -0.43 3.02 12.02
C GLN A 179 0.33 1.85 12.68
N GLU A 180 0.53 1.92 14.01
CA GLU A 180 1.18 0.84 14.75
C GLU A 180 0.36 -0.45 14.72
N GLU A 181 -0.96 -0.34 14.82
CA GLU A 181 -1.86 -1.48 14.71
C GLU A 181 -1.79 -2.15 13.33
N VAL A 182 -1.81 -1.37 12.24
CA VAL A 182 -1.66 -1.87 10.87
C VAL A 182 -0.31 -2.54 10.69
N LEU A 183 0.78 -1.92 11.18
CA LEU A 183 2.12 -2.50 11.10
C LEU A 183 2.17 -3.86 11.80
N ARG A 184 1.60 -3.96 13.01
CA ARG A 184 1.50 -5.21 13.77
C ARG A 184 0.70 -6.27 13.00
N ILE A 185 -0.50 -5.91 12.52
CA ILE A 185 -1.37 -6.82 11.77
C ILE A 185 -0.65 -7.33 10.51
N CYS A 186 -0.05 -6.44 9.72
CA CYS A 186 0.66 -6.83 8.50
C CYS A 186 1.86 -7.74 8.78
N ALA A 187 2.58 -7.51 9.88
CA ALA A 187 3.68 -8.38 10.30
C ALA A 187 3.19 -9.77 10.73
N GLU A 188 2.13 -9.84 11.55
CA GLU A 188 1.53 -11.10 12.00
C GLU A 188 0.93 -11.92 10.86
N THR A 189 0.30 -11.25 9.89
CA THR A 189 -0.38 -11.90 8.75
C THR A 189 0.53 -12.11 7.54
N ARG A 190 1.75 -11.58 7.56
CA ARG A 190 2.67 -11.52 6.40
C ARG A 190 2.00 -10.92 5.17
N GLN A 191 1.18 -9.91 5.38
CA GLN A 191 0.43 -9.27 4.31
C GLN A 191 1.37 -8.47 3.41
N THR A 192 1.26 -8.68 2.10
CA THR A 192 1.92 -7.81 1.12
C THR A 192 1.07 -6.55 0.96
N VAL A 193 1.70 -5.38 1.09
CA VAL A 193 1.02 -4.10 1.10
C VAL A 193 1.62 -3.15 0.08
N PHE A 194 0.76 -2.46 -0.67
CA PHE A 194 1.11 -1.27 -1.43
C PHE A 194 0.25 -0.11 -0.95
N MET A 195 0.89 0.93 -0.45
CA MET A 195 0.22 2.08 0.14
C MET A 195 0.64 3.38 -0.54
N ILE A 196 -0.31 4.22 -0.83
CA ILE A 196 -0.07 5.61 -1.24
C ILE A 196 -0.12 6.48 0.01
N THR A 197 0.87 7.34 0.17
CA THR A 197 0.88 8.39 1.17
C THR A 197 1.62 9.63 0.68
N HIS A 198 1.29 10.78 1.25
CA HIS A 198 2.03 12.03 1.10
C HIS A 198 2.85 12.36 2.36
N ASP A 199 2.75 11.56 3.41
CA ASP A 199 3.46 11.74 4.68
C ASP A 199 4.76 10.91 4.68
N VAL A 200 5.90 11.62 4.68
CA VAL A 200 7.24 11.03 4.67
C VAL A 200 7.49 10.18 5.92
N ASP A 201 7.06 10.67 7.08
CA ASP A 201 7.31 10.00 8.36
C ASP A 201 6.46 8.72 8.47
N GLU A 202 5.26 8.73 7.89
CA GLU A 202 4.41 7.55 7.74
C GLU A 202 5.06 6.48 6.86
N ALA A 203 5.61 6.88 5.70
CA ALA A 203 6.28 5.94 4.82
C ALA A 203 7.54 5.33 5.47
N ILE A 204 8.32 6.13 6.20
CA ILE A 204 9.49 5.63 6.93
C ILE A 204 9.07 4.66 8.05
N LEU A 205 7.96 4.95 8.74
CA LEU A 205 7.44 4.08 9.79
C LEU A 205 6.99 2.72 9.23
N LEU A 206 6.27 2.71 8.12
CA LEU A 206 5.54 1.53 7.65
C LEU A 206 6.31 0.72 6.60
N ALA A 207 6.99 1.37 5.65
CA ALA A 207 7.49 0.72 4.47
C ALA A 207 8.84 0.02 4.63
N ASP A 208 9.01 -1.09 3.94
CA ASP A 208 10.31 -1.72 3.65
C ASP A 208 11.00 -1.03 2.47
N LYS A 209 10.20 -0.60 1.48
CA LYS A 209 10.64 0.16 0.31
C LYS A 209 9.72 1.35 0.06
N ILE A 210 10.30 2.46 -0.39
CA ILE A 210 9.55 3.66 -0.74
C ILE A 210 9.86 3.96 -2.21
N VAL A 211 8.83 3.90 -3.05
CA VAL A 211 8.89 4.24 -4.47
C VAL A 211 8.65 5.73 -4.62
N LEU A 212 9.58 6.46 -5.23
CA LEU A 212 9.48 7.89 -5.45
C LEU A 212 9.10 8.18 -6.90
N MET A 213 8.03 8.96 -7.07
CA MET A 213 7.53 9.38 -8.38
C MET A 213 7.98 10.79 -8.72
N THR A 214 8.35 11.00 -9.97
CA THR A 214 8.55 12.35 -10.51
C THR A 214 7.23 13.11 -10.59
N ASN A 215 7.30 14.41 -10.88
CA ASN A 215 6.10 15.21 -11.12
C ASN A 215 5.42 14.79 -12.44
N GLY A 216 4.07 14.91 -12.48
CA GLY A 216 3.32 14.80 -13.72
C GLY A 216 3.37 16.10 -14.57
N PRO A 217 2.95 16.05 -15.82
CA PRO A 217 2.63 14.87 -16.64
C PRO A 217 3.86 14.04 -16.97
N HIS A 218 3.66 12.85 -17.56
CA HIS A 218 4.73 11.90 -17.87
C HIS A 218 5.53 11.43 -16.64
N ALA A 219 4.85 11.28 -15.50
CA ALA A 219 5.51 10.86 -14.26
C ALA A 219 6.17 9.48 -14.42
N LYS A 220 7.34 9.30 -13.80
CA LYS A 220 8.14 8.07 -13.82
C LYS A 220 8.51 7.67 -12.40
N VAL A 221 8.93 6.43 -12.21
CA VAL A 221 9.61 6.03 -10.96
C VAL A 221 11.01 6.64 -11.00
N ALA A 222 11.29 7.59 -10.12
CA ALA A 222 12.61 8.22 -10.08
C ALA A 222 13.65 7.33 -9.41
N GLU A 223 13.30 6.79 -8.26
CA GLU A 223 14.15 5.90 -7.47
C GLU A 223 13.31 5.08 -6.48
N ILE A 224 13.87 3.99 -6.00
CA ILE A 224 13.29 3.14 -4.96
C ILE A 224 14.21 3.19 -3.74
N VAL A 225 13.73 3.79 -2.67
CA VAL A 225 14.46 3.89 -1.41
C VAL A 225 14.23 2.64 -0.58
N VAL A 226 15.32 1.93 -0.26
CA VAL A 226 15.29 0.80 0.68
C VAL A 226 15.38 1.34 2.09
N ASN A 227 14.40 1.01 2.91
CA ASN A 227 14.37 1.42 4.30
C ASN A 227 15.30 0.54 5.14
N SER A 228 16.43 1.10 5.55
CA SER A 228 17.44 0.41 6.35
C SER A 228 17.12 0.30 7.85
N MET A 229 15.95 0.78 8.26
CA MET A 229 15.50 0.66 9.65
C MET A 229 14.93 -0.73 9.94
N PRO A 230 15.06 -1.24 11.19
CA PRO A 230 14.47 -2.52 11.58
C PRO A 230 12.96 -2.56 11.34
N ARG A 231 12.41 -3.71 10.97
CA ARG A 231 10.94 -3.89 10.84
C ARG A 231 10.19 -3.77 12.17
N SER A 232 10.87 -3.99 13.29
CA SER A 232 10.32 -3.83 14.65
C SER A 232 10.29 -2.39 15.14
N ARG A 233 10.50 -1.40 14.24
CA ARG A 233 10.44 0.01 14.57
C ARG A 233 9.10 0.44 15.12
N THR A 234 9.12 1.30 16.12
CA THR A 234 7.93 1.93 16.70
C THR A 234 7.95 3.42 16.44
N ARG A 235 6.80 4.08 16.48
CA ARG A 235 6.71 5.54 16.35
C ARG A 235 7.53 6.26 17.42
N HIS A 236 7.59 5.70 18.64
CA HIS A 236 8.35 6.26 19.75
C HIS A 236 9.86 6.26 19.49
N ASP A 237 10.38 5.20 18.86
CA ASP A 237 11.82 5.03 18.64
C ASP A 237 12.29 5.51 17.26
N LEU A 238 11.34 5.83 16.38
CA LEU A 238 11.62 6.23 15.01
C LEU A 238 12.66 7.35 14.94
N HIS A 239 12.44 8.45 15.67
CA HIS A 239 13.30 9.63 15.66
C HIS A 239 14.65 9.44 16.35
N LYS A 240 14.80 8.37 17.14
CA LYS A 240 16.06 8.05 17.85
C LYS A 240 16.99 7.23 16.99
N HIS A 241 16.48 6.61 15.93
CA HIS A 241 17.28 5.74 15.07
C HIS A 241 18.20 6.57 14.17
N PRO A 242 19.51 6.24 14.07
CA PRO A 242 20.49 7.06 13.32
C PRO A 242 20.19 7.18 11.83
N HIS A 243 19.49 6.20 11.24
CA HIS A 243 19.11 6.21 9.82
C HIS A 243 17.87 7.05 9.54
N TYR A 244 17.02 7.34 10.53
CA TYR A 244 15.76 8.05 10.32
C TYR A 244 15.94 9.40 9.60
N TYR A 245 16.77 10.29 10.15
CA TYR A 245 16.97 11.60 9.55
C TYR A 245 17.66 11.54 8.18
N ARG A 246 18.50 10.53 7.93
CA ARG A 246 19.15 10.34 6.63
C ARG A 246 18.12 9.97 5.56
N ILE A 247 17.24 9.00 5.86
CA ILE A 247 16.15 8.62 4.97
C ILE A 247 15.19 9.79 4.78
N ARG A 248 14.78 10.44 5.88
CA ARG A 248 13.82 11.55 5.86
C ARG A 248 14.33 12.73 5.01
N ASN A 249 15.57 13.16 5.24
CA ASN A 249 16.14 14.27 4.47
C ASN A 249 16.25 13.91 2.98
N HIS A 250 16.69 12.69 2.66
CA HIS A 250 16.74 12.22 1.28
C HIS A 250 15.37 12.28 0.57
N LEU A 251 14.30 11.84 1.25
CA LEU A 251 12.93 11.90 0.73
C LEU A 251 12.45 13.34 0.56
N ILE A 252 12.74 14.22 1.52
CA ILE A 252 12.36 15.64 1.47
C ILE A 252 13.10 16.34 0.34
N ASP A 253 14.43 16.17 0.24
CA ASP A 253 15.26 16.76 -0.81
C ASP A 253 14.78 16.31 -2.20
N PHE A 254 14.37 15.05 -2.33
CA PHE A 254 13.76 14.57 -3.56
C PHE A 254 12.45 15.31 -3.86
N LEU A 255 11.54 15.38 -2.89
CA LEU A 255 10.22 15.98 -3.11
C LEU A 255 10.30 17.49 -3.39
N VAL A 256 11.20 18.23 -2.73
CA VAL A 256 11.31 19.67 -2.87
C VAL A 256 12.03 20.06 -4.17
N ASP A 257 13.18 19.43 -4.43
CA ASP A 257 14.10 19.87 -5.48
C ASP A 257 14.21 18.90 -6.66
N ARG A 258 14.52 17.63 -6.36
CA ARG A 258 14.92 16.66 -7.38
C ARG A 258 13.76 16.15 -8.24
N SER A 259 12.55 16.12 -7.71
CA SER A 259 11.36 15.62 -8.44
C SER A 259 11.06 16.40 -9.72
N LYS A 260 11.42 17.69 -9.76
CA LYS A 260 11.27 18.57 -10.94
C LYS A 260 12.41 18.36 -11.94
N ALA A 261 13.64 18.20 -11.44
CA ALA A 261 14.82 18.02 -12.26
C ALA A 261 14.85 16.64 -12.95
N PHE A 262 14.32 15.62 -12.30
CA PHE A 262 14.23 14.27 -12.87
C PHE A 262 13.27 14.15 -14.05
N ALA A 263 12.34 15.10 -14.21
CA ALA A 263 11.39 15.12 -15.33
C ALA A 263 12.06 15.47 -16.67
N SER A 264 13.27 16.06 -16.66
CA SER A 264 14.04 16.45 -17.82
C SER A 264 15.30 15.61 -17.96
N ASP A 265 15.25 14.63 -18.87
CA ASP A 265 16.38 14.03 -19.59
C ASP A 265 17.69 13.79 -18.81
N SER A 266 17.68 12.87 -17.86
CA SER A 266 18.92 12.22 -17.44
C SER A 266 19.28 11.17 -18.51
N PRO A 267 20.34 11.33 -19.32
CA PRO A 267 20.66 10.41 -20.41
C PRO A 267 20.98 8.98 -19.95
N ASP A 268 21.23 8.77 -18.66
CA ASP A 268 21.56 7.49 -18.05
C ASP A 268 20.37 6.83 -17.31
N TYR A 269 19.16 7.41 -17.37
CA TYR A 269 17.99 6.84 -16.69
C TYR A 269 17.38 5.68 -17.50
N ASP A 270 17.45 4.46 -16.96
CA ASP A 270 16.73 3.29 -17.48
C ASP A 270 15.46 3.03 -16.66
N PRO A 271 14.25 3.25 -17.22
CA PRO A 271 13.00 2.99 -16.50
C PRO A 271 12.85 1.53 -16.05
N ARG A 272 13.48 0.58 -16.76
CA ARG A 272 13.41 -0.85 -16.42
C ARG A 272 14.17 -1.19 -15.13
N HIS A 273 15.14 -0.35 -14.78
CA HIS A 273 16.01 -0.53 -13.63
C HIS A 273 16.08 0.77 -12.82
N PRO A 274 14.97 1.22 -12.22
CA PRO A 274 15.01 2.42 -11.39
C PRO A 274 16.05 2.26 -10.29
N PRO A 275 16.83 3.31 -9.98
CA PRO A 275 17.87 3.26 -8.97
C PRO A 275 17.36 2.76 -7.61
N LEU A 276 18.05 1.78 -7.04
CA LEU A 276 17.86 1.35 -5.65
C LEU A 276 18.81 2.16 -4.76
N VAL A 277 18.25 2.92 -3.83
CA VAL A 277 19.00 3.81 -2.95
C VAL A 277 18.78 3.42 -1.49
N THR A 278 19.89 3.34 -0.72
CA THR A 278 19.82 3.15 0.74
C THR A 278 20.49 4.34 1.41
N PRO A 279 19.73 5.40 1.77
CA PRO A 279 20.31 6.62 2.31
C PRO A 279 21.14 6.36 3.57
N GLY A 280 22.41 6.81 3.55
CA GLY A 280 23.32 6.70 4.69
C GLY A 280 24.06 5.38 4.85
N LEU A 281 23.91 4.46 3.92
CA LEU A 281 24.81 3.31 3.76
C LEU A 281 25.68 3.51 2.51
N ASP A 282 26.92 3.04 2.60
CA ASP A 282 27.81 3.01 1.43
C ASP A 282 27.18 2.07 0.37
N PRO A 283 27.14 2.40 -0.93
CA PRO A 283 26.58 1.55 -1.96
C PRO A 283 27.09 0.10 -1.94
N ALA A 284 28.35 -0.12 -1.58
CA ALA A 284 28.94 -1.45 -1.41
C ALA A 284 28.33 -2.22 -0.22
N ALA A 285 28.06 -1.53 0.90
CA ALA A 285 27.46 -2.14 2.09
C ALA A 285 25.92 -2.35 1.93
N ALA A 286 25.27 -1.57 1.09
CA ALA A 286 23.83 -1.71 0.78
C ALA A 286 23.53 -3.00 0.01
N ALA A 287 24.45 -3.48 -0.82
CA ALA A 287 24.32 -4.73 -1.58
C ALA A 287 24.44 -5.99 -0.70
N GLU A 288 25.13 -5.89 0.44
CA GLU A 288 25.37 -7.00 1.39
C GLU A 288 24.41 -7.00 2.58
N ALA A 289 23.58 -5.96 2.78
CA ALA A 289 22.66 -5.89 3.91
C ALA A 289 21.67 -7.07 3.85
N PRO A 290 21.67 -7.98 4.85
CA PRO A 290 20.76 -9.11 4.86
C PRO A 290 19.33 -8.60 4.89
N ARG A 291 18.52 -9.02 3.91
CA ARG A 291 17.07 -8.79 3.96
C ARG A 291 16.55 -9.39 5.27
N PRO A 292 15.91 -8.64 6.16
CA PRO A 292 15.45 -9.18 7.42
C PRO A 292 14.52 -10.37 7.16
N PRO A 293 14.71 -11.49 7.88
CA PRO A 293 13.87 -12.67 7.68
C PRO A 293 12.41 -12.32 7.97
N VAL A 294 11.53 -12.75 7.10
CA VAL A 294 10.08 -12.65 7.30
C VAL A 294 9.71 -13.63 8.41
N THR A 295 9.74 -13.18 9.68
CA THR A 295 9.37 -13.97 10.84
C THR A 295 7.89 -13.72 11.16
N GLY A 296 7.04 -14.69 10.92
CA GLY A 296 5.62 -14.69 11.27
C GLY A 296 4.99 -16.04 10.91
N LYS A 297 4.06 -16.54 11.70
CA LYS A 297 3.25 -17.71 11.34
C LYS A 297 2.14 -17.25 10.40
N PRO A 298 1.81 -17.99 9.32
CA PRO A 298 0.63 -17.66 8.52
C PRO A 298 -0.61 -17.72 9.41
N LEU A 299 -1.48 -16.73 9.33
CA LEU A 299 -2.80 -16.79 9.97
C LEU A 299 -3.52 -18.05 9.47
N LEU A 300 -4.01 -18.82 10.44
CA LEU A 300 -4.86 -19.98 10.33
C LEU A 300 -5.48 -20.17 8.94
N VAL A 301 -4.91 -21.10 8.18
CA VAL A 301 -5.64 -21.77 7.11
C VAL A 301 -6.72 -22.58 7.80
N VAL A 302 -7.92 -22.04 7.92
CA VAL A 302 -9.11 -22.82 8.29
C VAL A 302 -9.40 -23.71 7.08
N ARG A 303 -9.00 -24.99 7.21
CA ARG A 303 -9.41 -26.06 6.29
C ARG A 303 -10.93 -26.23 6.31
#